data_668b46823ca7865d4701a7b4bb4aa634
#
_entry.id   668b46823ca7865d4701a7b4bb4aa634
#
_cell.length_a   1.000
_cell.length_b   1.000
_cell.length_c   1.000
_cell.angle_alpha   90.00
_cell.angle_beta   90.00
_cell.angle_gamma   90.00
#
_symmetry.space_group_name_H-M   'P 1'
#
loop_
_entity.id
_entity.type
_entity.pdbx_description
1 polymer ?
#
loop_
_entity_poly.entity_id
_entity_poly.type
_entity_poly.pdbx_seq_one_letter_code
_entity_poly.pdbx_strand_id
1 'polypeptide(L)'
;MKNNKILALRVALLMAVSAAEKVKDTEDGGTSNMDTPTIYLPRWSAGAISEAFQLTGLVPSRHENTVFILRACEGQGYRRTAMAEAFCESLKASGYTAGVDYRMD
;
A
#
# COMPACT_ATOMS: atom_id res chain seq x y z
N MET A 1 5.57 -2.60 -22.52
CA MET A 1 4.87 -1.39 -22.88
C MET A 1 4.33 -0.70 -21.66
N LYS A 2 4.12 0.63 -21.76
CA LYS A 2 3.66 1.42 -20.62
C LYS A 2 2.37 0.91 -20.00
N ASN A 3 1.40 0.50 -20.83
CA ASN A 3 0.10 0.05 -20.34
C ASN A 3 0.21 -1.22 -19.51
N ASN A 4 1.08 -2.15 -19.90
CA ASN A 4 1.27 -3.39 -19.13
C ASN A 4 1.83 -3.11 -17.75
N LYS A 5 2.75 -2.18 -17.65
CA LYS A 5 3.36 -1.77 -16.37
C LYS A 5 2.31 -1.16 -15.43
N ILE A 6 1.45 -0.31 -15.98
CA ILE A 6 0.39 0.35 -15.22
C ILE A 6 -0.64 -0.68 -14.74
N LEU A 7 -1.09 -1.55 -15.64
CA LEU A 7 -2.05 -2.59 -15.28
C LEU A 7 -1.46 -3.59 -14.29
N ALA A 8 -0.19 -3.95 -14.44
CA ALA A 8 0.47 -4.85 -13.51
C ALA A 8 0.50 -4.26 -12.10
N LEU A 9 0.79 -2.97 -11.97
CA LEU A 9 0.78 -2.33 -10.65
C LEU A 9 -0.64 -2.29 -10.09
N ARG A 10 -1.65 -1.96 -10.89
CA ARG A 10 -3.04 -1.96 -10.42
C ARG A 10 -3.44 -3.33 -9.87
N VAL A 11 -3.10 -4.39 -10.59
CA VAL A 11 -3.42 -5.76 -10.14
C VAL A 11 -2.68 -6.06 -8.83
N ALA A 12 -1.42 -5.68 -8.72
CA ALA A 12 -0.64 -5.89 -7.49
C ALA A 12 -1.25 -5.13 -6.32
N LEU A 13 -1.72 -3.89 -6.55
CA LEU A 13 -2.39 -3.11 -5.51
C LEU A 13 -3.70 -3.76 -5.06
N LEU A 14 -4.49 -4.26 -6.00
CA LEU A 14 -5.74 -4.95 -5.66
C LEU A 14 -5.49 -6.25 -4.89
N MET A 15 -4.45 -6.99 -5.27
CA MET A 15 -4.05 -8.18 -4.52
C MET A 15 -3.61 -7.82 -3.10
N ALA A 16 -2.90 -6.70 -2.96
CA ALA A 16 -2.46 -6.23 -1.64
C ALA A 16 -3.64 -5.80 -0.77
N VAL A 17 -4.65 -5.16 -1.37
CA VAL A 17 -5.90 -4.83 -0.66
C VAL A 17 -6.54 -6.10 -0.12
N SER A 18 -6.62 -7.15 -0.95
CA SER A 18 -7.18 -8.43 -0.54
C SER A 18 -6.38 -9.06 0.60
N ALA A 19 -5.05 -8.98 0.54
CA ALA A 19 -4.20 -9.52 1.60
C ALA A 19 -4.42 -8.78 2.93
N ALA A 20 -4.54 -7.45 2.88
CA ALA A 20 -4.81 -6.65 4.07
C ALA A 20 -6.19 -6.98 4.67
N GLU A 21 -7.19 -7.17 3.81
CA GLU A 21 -8.55 -7.54 4.26
C GLU A 21 -8.57 -8.85 5.05
N LYS A 22 -7.69 -9.78 4.72
CA LYS A 22 -7.64 -11.09 5.41
C LYS A 22 -7.19 -10.96 6.86
N VAL A 23 -6.51 -9.87 7.23
CA VAL A 23 -6.03 -9.67 8.60
C VAL A 23 -6.77 -8.53 9.31
N LYS A 24 -7.85 -8.03 8.72
CA LYS A 24 -8.59 -6.91 9.33
C LYS A 24 -9.31 -7.28 10.62
N ASP A 25 -9.45 -8.56 10.92
CA ASP A 25 -10.06 -9.02 12.16
C ASP A 25 -9.08 -8.97 13.35
N THR A 26 -7.83 -8.58 13.12
CA THR A 26 -6.89 -8.33 14.19
C THR A 26 -7.45 -7.25 15.11
N GLU A 27 -7.38 -7.48 16.42
CA GLU A 27 -7.94 -6.54 17.39
C GLU A 27 -7.24 -5.17 17.32
N ASP A 28 -8.03 -4.12 17.52
CA ASP A 28 -7.50 -2.78 17.73
C ASP A 28 -6.92 -2.72 19.15
N GLY A 29 -5.66 -2.98 19.27
CA GLY A 29 -4.97 -2.91 20.55
C GLY A 29 -3.67 -2.16 20.38
N GLY A 30 -2.94 -2.02 21.46
CA GLY A 30 -1.65 -1.36 21.43
C GLY A 30 -1.77 0.15 21.31
N THR A 31 -0.66 0.78 20.98
CA THR A 31 -0.58 2.23 20.83
C THR A 31 -1.12 2.65 19.46
N SER A 32 -1.91 3.72 19.43
CA SER A 32 -2.36 4.31 18.17
C SER A 32 -1.17 4.62 17.28
N ASN A 33 -1.32 4.38 15.99
CA ASN A 33 -0.26 4.64 15.04
C ASN A 33 -0.81 5.11 13.70
N MET A 34 0.09 5.60 12.85
CA MET A 34 -0.19 6.06 11.51
C MET A 34 0.54 5.19 10.49
N ASP A 35 0.78 3.94 10.83
CA ASP A 35 1.51 3.01 9.95
C ASP A 35 0.89 2.97 8.58
N THR A 36 1.71 3.13 7.55
CA THR A 36 1.25 3.28 6.18
C THR A 36 2.13 2.48 5.25
N PRO A 37 1.55 1.68 4.34
CA PRO A 37 2.35 0.99 3.33
C PRO A 37 2.98 1.99 2.36
N THR A 38 4.19 1.69 1.92
CA THR A 38 4.87 2.46 0.89
C THR A 38 5.36 1.54 -0.21
N ILE A 39 5.50 2.09 -1.40
CA ILE A 39 6.06 1.39 -2.55
C ILE A 39 7.09 2.29 -3.23
N TYR A 40 8.19 1.70 -3.66
CA TYR A 40 9.26 2.42 -4.34
C TYR A 40 9.05 2.33 -5.85
N LEU A 41 8.82 3.47 -6.48
CA LEU A 41 8.51 3.54 -7.91
C LEU A 41 9.43 4.56 -8.61
N PRO A 42 10.73 4.23 -8.75
CA PRO A 42 11.65 5.14 -9.43
C PRO A 42 11.30 5.22 -10.92
N ARG A 43 11.45 6.39 -11.51
CA ARG A 43 11.20 6.64 -12.93
C ARG A 43 9.75 6.47 -13.37
N TRP A 44 8.82 6.40 -12.41
CA TRP A 44 7.41 6.44 -12.76
C TRP A 44 6.94 7.89 -12.84
N SER A 45 6.19 8.23 -13.88
CA SER A 45 5.58 9.55 -13.95
C SER A 45 4.40 9.65 -13.00
N ALA A 46 4.08 10.87 -12.60
CA ALA A 46 2.92 11.11 -11.75
C ALA A 46 1.63 10.60 -12.41
N GLY A 47 1.51 10.79 -13.72
CA GLY A 47 0.34 10.31 -14.47
C GLY A 47 0.23 8.80 -14.47
N ALA A 48 1.33 8.08 -14.65
CA ALA A 48 1.32 6.61 -14.64
C ALA A 48 0.94 6.08 -13.26
N ILE A 49 1.47 6.70 -12.19
CA ILE A 49 1.11 6.31 -10.82
C ILE A 49 -0.38 6.54 -10.58
N SER A 50 -0.88 7.72 -10.93
CA SER A 50 -2.29 8.05 -10.77
C SER A 50 -3.19 7.05 -11.50
N GLU A 51 -2.82 6.70 -12.73
CA GLU A 51 -3.58 5.76 -13.53
C GLU A 51 -3.58 4.35 -12.92
N ALA A 52 -2.43 3.90 -12.42
CA ALA A 52 -2.35 2.60 -11.77
C ALA A 52 -3.23 2.52 -10.52
N PHE A 53 -3.38 3.62 -9.79
CA PHE A 53 -4.18 3.66 -8.57
C PHE A 53 -5.68 3.80 -8.83
N GLN A 54 -6.10 4.09 -10.07
CA GLN A 54 -7.52 4.17 -10.39
C GLN A 54 -8.22 2.84 -10.13
N LEU A 55 -9.46 2.91 -9.65
CA LEU A 55 -10.32 1.75 -9.38
C LEU A 55 -9.83 0.87 -8.22
N THR A 56 -8.84 1.31 -7.46
CA THR A 56 -8.35 0.55 -6.31
C THR A 56 -8.92 1.02 -4.97
N GLY A 57 -9.47 2.23 -4.93
CA GLY A 57 -9.88 2.86 -3.68
C GLY A 57 -8.73 3.44 -2.89
N LEU A 58 -7.50 3.31 -3.37
CA LEU A 58 -6.30 3.80 -2.71
C LEU A 58 -5.91 5.17 -3.28
N VAL A 59 -5.19 5.95 -2.48
CA VAL A 59 -4.73 7.27 -2.87
C VAL A 59 -3.21 7.32 -2.76
N PRO A 60 -2.50 7.65 -3.86
CA PRO A 60 -1.04 7.77 -3.79
C PRO A 60 -0.62 9.13 -3.25
N SER A 61 0.37 9.13 -2.37
CA SER A 61 1.02 10.35 -1.90
C SER A 61 2.51 10.20 -2.16
N ARG A 62 3.00 10.90 -3.16
CA ARG A 62 4.37 10.72 -3.63
C ARG A 62 5.34 11.65 -2.93
N HIS A 63 6.45 11.07 -2.49
CA HIS A 63 7.59 11.80 -1.95
C HIS A 63 8.84 11.26 -2.66
N GLU A 64 9.31 12.00 -3.66
CA GLU A 64 10.39 11.59 -4.53
C GLU A 64 10.05 10.25 -5.21
N ASN A 65 10.80 9.19 -4.96
CA ASN A 65 10.57 7.88 -5.57
C ASN A 65 9.72 6.96 -4.71
N THR A 66 9.37 7.39 -3.51
CA THR A 66 8.55 6.61 -2.58
C THR A 66 7.12 7.11 -2.63
N VAL A 67 6.18 6.19 -2.78
CA VAL A 67 4.75 6.52 -2.80
C VAL A 67 4.12 5.93 -1.55
N PHE A 68 3.54 6.79 -0.73
CA PHE A 68 2.74 6.38 0.43
C PHE A 68 1.35 5.99 -0.09
N ILE A 69 0.87 4.84 0.34
CA ILE A 69 -0.40 4.30 -0.14
C ILE A 69 -1.46 4.56 0.91
N LEU A 70 -2.24 5.62 0.69
CA LEU A 70 -3.26 6.04 1.63
C LEU A 70 -4.52 5.22 1.46
N ARG A 71 -5.30 5.11 2.52
CA ARG A 71 -6.56 4.35 2.60
C ARG A 71 -6.36 2.84 2.47
N ALA A 72 -5.14 2.35 2.67
CA ALA A 72 -4.85 0.92 2.62
C ALA A 72 -5.21 0.20 3.91
N CYS A 73 -5.25 0.92 5.02
CA CYS A 73 -5.45 0.36 6.35
C CYS A 73 -6.63 1.01 7.04
N GLU A 74 -7.28 0.24 7.91
CA GLU A 74 -8.33 0.78 8.77
C GLU A 74 -8.06 0.37 10.22
N GLY A 75 -8.73 1.01 11.16
CA GLY A 75 -8.52 0.75 12.58
C GLY A 75 -7.25 1.41 13.09
N GLN A 76 -6.81 0.98 14.24
CA GLN A 76 -5.64 1.54 14.92
C GLN A 76 -4.83 0.41 15.55
N GLY A 77 -3.65 0.79 16.06
CA GLY A 77 -2.81 -0.14 16.80
C GLY A 77 -2.47 -1.39 16.01
N TYR A 78 -2.70 -2.53 16.62
CA TYR A 78 -2.32 -3.81 16.01
C TYR A 78 -3.01 -4.10 14.68
N ARG A 79 -4.28 -3.70 14.54
CA ARG A 79 -5.01 -3.92 13.28
C ARG A 79 -4.37 -3.15 12.15
N ARG A 80 -4.09 -1.87 12.38
CA ARG A 80 -3.49 -1.03 11.35
C ARG A 80 -2.12 -1.53 10.95
N THR A 81 -1.29 -1.90 11.92
CA THR A 81 0.05 -2.44 11.65
C THR A 81 -0.04 -3.75 10.88
N ALA A 82 -0.92 -4.66 11.29
CA ALA A 82 -1.08 -5.95 10.62
C ALA A 82 -1.52 -5.76 9.17
N MET A 83 -2.46 -4.85 8.92
CA MET A 83 -2.92 -4.59 7.55
C MET A 83 -1.81 -3.98 6.70
N ALA A 84 -1.06 -3.01 7.25
CA ALA A 84 0.04 -2.40 6.52
C ALA A 84 1.12 -3.42 6.16
N GLU A 85 1.46 -4.30 7.10
CA GLU A 85 2.46 -5.34 6.85
C GLU A 85 2.00 -6.36 5.83
N ALA A 86 0.75 -6.82 5.91
CA ALA A 86 0.20 -7.76 4.93
C ALA A 86 0.14 -7.15 3.54
N PHE A 87 -0.21 -5.86 3.47
CA PHE A 87 -0.25 -5.13 2.21
C PHE A 87 1.14 -5.12 1.56
N CYS A 88 2.17 -4.77 2.33
CA CYS A 88 3.54 -4.70 1.83
C CYS A 88 4.08 -6.07 1.42
N GLU A 89 3.78 -7.12 2.19
CA GLU A 89 4.22 -8.47 1.85
C GLU A 89 3.63 -8.91 0.52
N SER A 90 2.37 -8.57 0.26
CA SER A 90 1.73 -8.86 -1.02
C SER A 90 2.43 -8.14 -2.18
N LEU A 91 2.77 -6.86 -2.00
CA LEU A 91 3.49 -6.10 -3.03
C LEU A 91 4.87 -6.69 -3.31
N LYS A 92 5.58 -7.10 -2.26
CA LYS A 92 6.88 -7.75 -2.42
C LYS A 92 6.74 -9.06 -3.21
N ALA A 93 5.72 -9.85 -2.92
CA ALA A 93 5.46 -11.09 -3.63
C ALA A 93 5.18 -10.85 -5.11
N SER A 94 4.66 -9.68 -5.45
CA SER A 94 4.42 -9.27 -6.85
C SER A 94 5.65 -8.64 -7.51
N GLY A 95 6.79 -8.59 -6.80
CA GLY A 95 8.04 -8.12 -7.37
C GLY A 95 8.36 -6.65 -7.10
N TYR A 96 7.62 -5.97 -6.25
CA TYR A 96 7.87 -4.56 -5.95
C TYR A 96 8.69 -4.40 -4.69
N THR A 97 9.38 -3.27 -4.59
CA THR A 97 10.05 -2.86 -3.37
C THR A 97 9.03 -2.10 -2.53
N ALA A 98 8.71 -2.62 -1.36
CA ALA A 98 7.68 -2.06 -0.50
C ALA A 98 8.10 -2.18 0.97
N GLY A 99 7.54 -1.33 1.80
CA GLY A 99 7.81 -1.36 3.23
C GLY A 99 6.81 -0.51 3.97
N VAL A 100 6.72 -0.73 5.27
CA VAL A 100 5.81 0.05 6.11
C VAL A 100 6.55 1.25 6.67
N ASP A 101 5.92 2.41 6.54
CA ASP A 101 6.35 3.61 7.25
C ASP A 101 5.68 3.54 8.63
N TYR A 102 6.44 3.16 9.64
CA TYR A 102 5.92 3.01 11.00
C TYR A 102 5.94 4.36 11.70
N ARG A 103 4.78 4.82 12.13
CA ARG A 103 4.67 6.09 12.84
C ARG A 103 3.75 5.97 14.02
N MET A 104 4.18 6.50 15.15
CA MET A 104 3.31 6.68 16.30
C MET A 104 2.44 7.91 16.09
N ASP A 105 1.22 7.81 16.55
CA ASP A 105 0.26 8.90 16.48
C ASP A 105 0.60 10.02 17.48
#